data_3f4ffc8cbbdc284bd522bc510d12cf60
#
_entry.id   3f4ffc8cbbdc284bd522bc510d12cf60
#
_cell.length_a   1.000
_cell.length_b   1.000
_cell.length_c   1.000
_cell.angle_alpha   90.00
_cell.angle_beta   90.00
_cell.angle_gamma   90.00
#
_symmetry.space_group_name_H-M   'P 1'
#
loop_
_entity.id
_entity.type
_entity.pdbx_description
1 polymer ?
#
loop_
_entity_poly.entity_id
_entity_poly.type
_entity_poly.pdbx_seq_one_letter_code
_entity_poly.pdbx_strand_id
1 'polypeptide(L)'
;PGASADARVTVPEAGRLAFLAELKHGQKAFIGAAVLPKQGYFDFTGHTVLACEVENRSAWPVDVLLRIHSGPEPEKPTGRPEIGVYLMPGEKRTLRIPLYAFRKECQVKLAPDEIMHGKPFGMPGQTGIDAEHVNALIFWSMTPYLRQDGEKSVFAVSGFRFSDELAPDAAPLGDPEKYFPFVDRYGQYRHADWPGKIHSDEELRACARAEAASWKPRPPDWNRYGGYRPGPTLEATGFFRTEKYGGKWYLVDPEGKLFFSLGVNAIAWWSPEFSDGREHYFDRQGEYVPSVDRKVLRFQKEGNIIQWGTAFPWEVLTRRLDSWGINTLGAWTEDPQLKRRQRPYTVILMHEEKEGRFGFNGRDGFDSRFGEKLREVLSERYGWTLNDPMCIGYFVTNEMYYGGPAGWAEMMIKSPAGQPGKQEFRRFLERRYRT
;
A
#
# COMPACT_ATOMS: atom_id res chain seq x y z
N PRO A 1 13.73 28.52 6.67
CA PRO A 1 13.17 27.39 5.96
C PRO A 1 13.76 27.24 4.55
N GLY A 2 14.13 26.01 4.17
CA GLY A 2 14.48 25.67 2.80
C GLY A 2 13.24 25.19 2.04
N ALA A 3 13.26 25.27 0.72
CA ALA A 3 12.17 24.77 -0.12
C ALA A 3 12.73 23.94 -1.30
N SER A 4 11.95 22.98 -1.78
CA SER A 4 12.23 22.34 -3.07
C SER A 4 12.07 23.34 -4.22
N ALA A 5 12.62 23.04 -5.40
CA ALA A 5 12.55 23.92 -6.56
C ALA A 5 11.12 24.31 -7.00
N ASP A 6 10.14 23.47 -6.68
CA ASP A 6 8.72 23.65 -7.01
C ASP A 6 7.87 24.13 -5.81
N ALA A 7 8.53 24.59 -4.73
CA ALA A 7 7.88 25.14 -3.56
C ALA A 7 8.37 26.56 -3.25
N ARG A 8 7.44 27.44 -2.90
CA ARG A 8 7.74 28.77 -2.37
C ARG A 8 7.39 28.80 -0.90
N VAL A 9 8.31 29.31 -0.07
CA VAL A 9 8.09 29.48 1.37
C VAL A 9 8.10 30.95 1.70
N THR A 10 7.06 31.39 2.40
CA THR A 10 6.94 32.76 2.93
C THR A 10 6.88 32.69 4.45
N VAL A 11 7.72 33.46 5.13
CA VAL A 11 7.72 33.62 6.59
C VAL A 11 7.02 34.94 6.90
N PRO A 12 5.80 34.92 7.50
CA PRO A 12 4.98 36.12 7.69
C PRO A 12 5.55 37.08 8.70
N GLU A 13 6.27 36.60 9.71
CA GLU A 13 6.73 37.39 10.83
C GLU A 13 8.12 36.93 11.28
N ALA A 14 9.08 37.85 11.31
CA ALA A 14 10.43 37.56 11.79
C ALA A 14 10.42 37.20 13.28
N GLY A 15 11.16 36.15 13.66
CA GLY A 15 11.27 35.71 15.04
C GLY A 15 10.22 34.70 15.49
N ARG A 16 9.19 34.44 14.70
CA ARG A 16 8.24 33.34 14.93
C ARG A 16 8.49 32.19 13.98
N LEU A 17 8.48 30.99 14.50
CA LEU A 17 8.54 29.78 13.66
C LEU A 17 7.13 29.52 13.07
N ALA A 18 6.84 30.25 12.00
CA ALA A 18 5.63 30.11 11.20
C ALA A 18 5.98 30.30 9.72
N PHE A 19 5.34 29.53 8.83
CA PHE A 19 5.54 29.68 7.39
C PHE A 19 4.31 29.29 6.59
N LEU A 20 4.23 29.84 5.39
CA LEU A 20 3.29 29.45 4.35
C LEU A 20 4.06 28.71 3.26
N ALA A 21 3.64 27.51 2.92
CA ALA A 21 4.18 26.74 1.82
C ALA A 21 3.19 26.72 0.65
N GLU A 22 3.64 27.21 -0.50
CA GLU A 22 2.93 27.10 -1.78
C GLU A 22 3.64 26.05 -2.64
N LEU A 23 2.95 24.94 -2.94
CA LEU A 23 3.47 23.81 -3.68
C LEU A 23 2.84 23.79 -5.07
N LYS A 24 3.65 23.95 -6.11
CA LYS A 24 3.18 23.92 -7.50
C LYS A 24 2.78 22.49 -7.91
N HIS A 25 1.60 22.35 -8.49
CA HIS A 25 1.17 21.07 -9.07
C HIS A 25 2.01 20.71 -10.28
N GLY A 26 2.33 19.45 -10.41
CA GLY A 26 3.16 18.96 -11.50
C GLY A 26 3.59 17.50 -11.32
N GLN A 27 4.64 17.14 -12.03
CA GLN A 27 5.09 15.74 -12.13
C GLN A 27 6.04 15.26 -11.02
N LYS A 28 6.37 16.12 -10.06
CA LYS A 28 7.29 15.75 -8.97
C LYS A 28 6.52 15.38 -7.71
N ALA A 29 6.85 14.25 -7.15
CA ALA A 29 6.44 13.85 -5.81
C ALA A 29 7.33 14.52 -4.75
N PHE A 30 6.88 14.53 -3.48
CA PHE A 30 7.64 14.99 -2.32
C PHE A 30 8.06 16.47 -2.39
N ILE A 31 7.15 17.32 -2.82
CA ILE A 31 7.35 18.77 -2.82
C ILE A 31 7.09 19.28 -1.41
N GLY A 32 8.00 20.10 -0.87
CA GLY A 32 7.85 20.56 0.50
C GLY A 32 8.80 21.68 0.92
N ALA A 33 8.73 21.97 2.21
CA ALA A 33 9.54 22.95 2.92
C ALA A 33 10.24 22.33 4.11
N ALA A 34 11.48 22.73 4.37
CA ALA A 34 12.25 22.27 5.51
C ALA A 34 12.50 23.40 6.50
N VAL A 35 12.36 23.12 7.79
CA VAL A 35 12.84 23.95 8.90
C VAL A 35 14.19 23.38 9.34
N LEU A 36 15.23 24.16 9.21
CA LEU A 36 16.59 23.80 9.54
C LEU A 36 17.09 24.58 10.75
N PRO A 37 17.97 24.03 11.59
CA PRO A 37 18.64 24.80 12.64
C PRO A 37 19.55 25.86 12.00
N LYS A 38 19.76 26.98 12.67
CA LYS A 38 20.68 28.03 12.20
C LYS A 38 22.14 27.56 12.23
N GLN A 39 22.47 26.76 13.22
CA GLN A 39 23.78 26.12 13.43
C GLN A 39 23.57 24.80 14.16
N GLY A 40 24.42 23.82 13.90
CA GLY A 40 24.35 22.51 14.55
C GLY A 40 23.04 21.77 14.35
N TYR A 41 22.40 21.38 15.44
CA TYR A 41 21.20 20.55 15.48
C TYR A 41 20.15 21.21 16.36
N PHE A 42 18.88 20.82 16.20
CA PHE A 42 17.88 20.99 17.25
C PHE A 42 18.07 19.89 18.28
N ASP A 43 18.04 20.27 19.55
CA ASP A 43 18.01 19.33 20.67
C ASP A 43 16.57 19.13 21.13
N PHE A 44 16.09 17.89 20.98
CA PHE A 44 14.75 17.46 21.41
C PHE A 44 14.82 16.57 22.66
N THR A 45 15.98 16.51 23.31
CA THR A 45 16.19 15.71 24.51
C THR A 45 15.22 16.12 25.62
N GLY A 46 14.63 15.14 26.29
CA GLY A 46 13.69 15.37 27.41
C GLY A 46 12.26 15.75 26.99
N HIS A 47 12.02 16.05 25.72
CA HIS A 47 10.67 16.35 25.23
C HIS A 47 9.93 15.10 24.76
N THR A 48 8.61 15.09 25.00
CA THR A 48 7.75 13.93 24.74
C THR A 48 7.02 14.04 23.40
N VAL A 49 6.52 15.23 23.09
CA VAL A 49 5.75 15.50 21.87
C VAL A 49 6.21 16.81 21.24
N LEU A 50 6.45 16.83 19.95
CA LEU A 50 6.50 18.05 19.15
C LEU A 50 5.11 18.28 18.54
N ALA A 51 4.54 19.45 18.75
CA ALA A 51 3.26 19.84 18.18
C ALA A 51 3.39 21.10 17.32
N CYS A 52 2.59 21.18 16.27
CA CYS A 52 2.40 22.39 15.48
C CYS A 52 0.99 22.45 14.91
N GLU A 53 0.53 23.65 14.58
CA GLU A 53 -0.74 23.87 13.89
C GLU A 53 -0.50 23.82 12.37
N VAL A 54 -1.33 23.07 11.66
CA VAL A 54 -1.31 23.00 10.21
C VAL A 54 -2.68 23.40 9.69
N GLU A 55 -2.72 24.28 8.67
CA GLU A 55 -3.95 24.82 8.08
C GLU A 55 -3.89 24.67 6.56
N ASN A 56 -4.91 24.04 5.97
CA ASN A 56 -5.04 24.00 4.52
C ASN A 56 -5.67 25.30 3.99
N ARG A 57 -4.95 26.03 3.16
CA ARG A 57 -5.39 27.28 2.51
C ARG A 57 -5.69 27.10 1.03
N SER A 58 -5.78 25.87 0.55
CA SER A 58 -6.20 25.55 -0.80
C SER A 58 -7.72 25.42 -0.91
N ALA A 59 -8.24 25.47 -2.15
CA ALA A 59 -9.64 25.19 -2.45
C ALA A 59 -9.96 23.69 -2.53
N TRP A 60 -8.99 22.82 -2.31
CA TRP A 60 -9.09 21.35 -2.35
C TRP A 60 -8.41 20.71 -1.15
N PRO A 61 -8.70 19.43 -0.88
CA PRO A 61 -8.05 18.70 0.21
C PRO A 61 -6.54 18.57 -0.02
N VAL A 62 -5.75 18.68 1.05
CA VAL A 62 -4.29 18.55 1.02
C VAL A 62 -3.84 17.60 2.13
N ASP A 63 -2.97 16.66 1.79
CA ASP A 63 -2.18 15.92 2.76
C ASP A 63 -0.97 16.76 3.20
N VAL A 64 -0.71 16.83 4.48
CA VAL A 64 0.51 17.46 5.00
C VAL A 64 1.22 16.48 5.90
N LEU A 65 2.43 16.11 5.52
CA LEU A 65 3.29 15.19 6.24
C LEU A 65 4.45 15.95 6.87
N LEU A 66 4.77 15.63 8.12
CA LEU A 66 5.97 16.08 8.82
C LEU A 66 6.92 14.88 8.97
N ARG A 67 8.11 15.01 8.44
CA ARG A 67 9.22 14.07 8.63
C ARG A 67 10.31 14.76 9.45
N ILE A 68 10.81 14.07 10.47
CA ILE A 68 11.96 14.52 11.26
C ILE A 68 13.19 13.79 10.75
N HIS A 69 14.21 14.52 10.35
CA HIS A 69 15.52 13.93 10.07
C HIS A 69 16.41 14.12 11.30
N SER A 70 17.06 13.05 11.72
CA SER A 70 17.97 13.06 12.86
C SER A 70 19.19 12.15 12.62
N GLY A 71 20.25 12.40 13.35
CA GLY A 71 21.51 11.69 13.28
C GLY A 71 22.71 12.63 13.14
N PRO A 72 23.92 12.18 13.47
CA PRO A 72 25.12 13.01 13.51
C PRO A 72 25.59 13.49 12.12
N GLU A 73 25.12 12.85 11.04
CA GLU A 73 25.41 13.25 9.65
C GLU A 73 24.13 13.75 8.98
N PRO A 74 23.92 15.08 8.82
CA PRO A 74 22.70 15.62 8.23
C PRO A 74 22.38 15.12 6.82
N GLU A 75 23.41 14.81 6.04
CA GLU A 75 23.27 14.29 4.67
C GLU A 75 22.89 12.80 4.64
N LYS A 76 23.09 12.07 5.73
CA LYS A 76 22.76 10.66 5.90
C LYS A 76 21.96 10.43 7.19
N PRO A 77 20.76 10.99 7.30
CA PRO A 77 19.98 10.86 8.52
C PRO A 77 19.69 9.39 8.82
N THR A 78 19.96 8.99 10.06
CA THR A 78 19.72 7.62 10.57
C THR A 78 18.32 7.45 11.12
N GLY A 79 17.66 8.58 11.52
CA GLY A 79 16.27 8.60 11.98
C GLY A 79 15.41 9.46 11.05
N ARG A 80 14.25 8.90 10.61
CA ARG A 80 13.29 9.56 9.70
C ARG A 80 11.84 9.27 10.09
N PRO A 81 11.43 9.54 11.36
CA PRO A 81 10.03 9.39 11.73
C PRO A 81 9.14 10.37 10.97
N GLU A 82 7.95 9.92 10.60
CA GLU A 82 7.00 10.69 9.81
C GLU A 82 5.58 10.51 10.34
N ILE A 83 4.82 11.59 10.32
CA ILE A 83 3.39 11.62 10.61
C ILE A 83 2.70 12.58 9.65
N GLY A 84 1.44 12.35 9.34
CA GLY A 84 0.68 13.21 8.45
C GLY A 84 -0.76 13.40 8.85
N VAL A 85 -1.36 14.45 8.28
CA VAL A 85 -2.79 14.73 8.37
C VAL A 85 -3.33 15.05 6.98
N TYR A 86 -4.58 14.67 6.76
CA TYR A 86 -5.33 15.04 5.58
C TYR A 86 -6.32 16.12 5.98
N LEU A 87 -6.28 17.26 5.30
CA LEU A 87 -7.01 18.48 5.64
C LEU A 87 -7.96 18.87 4.52
N MET A 88 -9.20 19.07 4.83
CA MET A 88 -10.17 19.69 3.92
C MET A 88 -9.88 21.18 3.71
N PRO A 89 -10.42 21.83 2.67
CA PRO A 89 -10.27 23.26 2.45
C PRO A 89 -10.62 24.09 3.67
N GLY A 90 -9.70 24.96 4.12
CA GLY A 90 -9.89 25.80 5.30
C GLY A 90 -9.75 25.08 6.65
N GLU A 91 -9.55 23.78 6.64
CA GLU A 91 -9.39 23.02 7.89
C GLU A 91 -8.04 23.31 8.54
N LYS A 92 -8.08 23.41 9.87
CA LYS A 92 -6.90 23.58 10.72
C LYS A 92 -6.86 22.48 11.77
N ARG A 93 -5.69 21.85 11.92
CA ARG A 93 -5.44 20.79 12.93
C ARG A 93 -4.10 20.95 13.61
N THR A 94 -4.04 20.49 14.85
CA THR A 94 -2.76 20.28 15.53
C THR A 94 -2.15 18.96 15.07
N LEU A 95 -1.01 19.03 14.41
CA LEU A 95 -0.16 17.88 14.12
C LEU A 95 0.69 17.62 15.36
N ARG A 96 0.65 16.41 15.89
CA ARG A 96 1.40 15.98 17.08
C ARG A 96 2.27 14.80 16.72
N ILE A 97 3.58 14.93 16.85
CA ILE A 97 4.53 13.86 16.63
C ILE A 97 5.10 13.37 17.96
N PRO A 98 4.82 12.14 18.36
CA PRO A 98 5.30 11.61 19.64
C PRO A 98 6.77 11.23 19.54
N LEU A 99 7.65 12.01 20.13
CA LEU A 99 9.10 11.83 20.05
C LEU A 99 9.58 10.55 20.74
N TYR A 100 8.89 10.14 21.81
CA TYR A 100 9.21 8.92 22.54
C TYR A 100 8.96 7.63 21.73
N ALA A 101 7.97 7.65 20.83
CA ALA A 101 7.64 6.50 20.00
C ALA A 101 8.76 6.11 19.05
N PHE A 102 9.67 7.02 18.79
CA PHE A 102 10.79 6.83 17.90
C PHE A 102 12.13 6.67 18.60
N ARG A 103 12.14 6.64 19.95
CA ARG A 103 13.36 6.36 20.72
C ARG A 103 13.74 4.89 20.61
N LYS A 104 15.05 4.61 20.62
CA LYS A 104 15.58 3.24 20.54
C LYS A 104 15.02 2.32 21.63
N GLU A 105 14.77 2.87 22.82
CA GLU A 105 14.23 2.14 23.98
C GLU A 105 12.78 1.67 23.75
N CYS A 106 12.05 2.36 22.87
CA CYS A 106 10.69 1.99 22.49
C CYS A 106 10.64 1.11 21.23
N GLN A 107 11.79 0.80 20.64
CA GLN A 107 11.88 -0.06 19.48
C GLN A 107 12.00 -1.51 19.92
N VAL A 108 11.04 -2.33 19.55
CA VAL A 108 11.22 -3.77 19.58
C VAL A 108 12.27 -4.10 18.52
N LYS A 109 13.31 -4.84 18.87
CA LYS A 109 14.28 -5.37 17.94
C LYS A 109 13.55 -6.31 16.98
N LEU A 110 13.42 -5.89 15.74
CA LEU A 110 12.93 -6.70 14.66
C LEU A 110 14.10 -7.30 13.88
N ALA A 111 13.87 -8.42 13.25
CA ALA A 111 14.78 -8.91 12.24
C ALA A 111 14.92 -7.85 11.12
N PRO A 112 16.09 -7.69 10.49
CA PRO A 112 16.35 -6.61 9.53
C PRO A 112 15.39 -6.57 8.34
N ASP A 113 14.76 -7.68 8.00
CA ASP A 113 13.81 -7.88 6.92
C ASP A 113 12.34 -7.82 7.36
N GLU A 114 12.09 -7.61 8.64
CA GLU A 114 10.74 -7.52 9.18
C GLU A 114 10.18 -6.11 9.02
N ILE A 115 9.29 -5.96 8.07
CA ILE A 115 8.41 -4.80 8.00
C ILE A 115 7.42 -4.90 9.16
N MET A 116 7.59 -4.06 10.18
CA MET A 116 6.64 -4.00 11.25
C MET A 116 5.33 -3.39 10.80
N HIS A 117 4.39 -4.25 10.52
CA HIS A 117 3.00 -3.87 10.53
C HIS A 117 2.61 -3.67 12.01
N GLY A 118 2.38 -2.43 12.41
CA GLY A 118 1.88 -2.12 13.75
C GLY A 118 2.93 -1.78 14.79
N LYS A 119 3.95 -0.99 14.47
CA LYS A 119 4.57 -0.17 15.50
C LYS A 119 3.48 0.66 16.14
N PRO A 120 3.30 0.65 17.46
CA PRO A 120 2.23 1.39 18.13
C PRO A 120 2.22 2.89 17.77
N PHE A 121 3.34 3.42 17.27
CA PHE A 121 3.56 4.84 17.07
C PHE A 121 4.52 5.10 15.91
N GLY A 122 4.15 4.80 14.69
CA GLY A 122 4.97 5.16 13.55
C GLY A 122 4.71 4.31 12.33
N MET A 123 5.14 4.79 11.18
CA MET A 123 5.02 4.05 9.93
C MET A 123 5.98 2.85 9.87
N PRO A 124 5.62 1.79 9.14
CA PRO A 124 6.54 0.67 8.88
C PRO A 124 7.89 1.12 8.34
N GLY A 125 8.97 0.52 8.80
CA GLY A 125 10.33 0.81 8.32
C GLY A 125 10.96 2.11 8.83
N GLN A 126 10.31 2.85 9.73
CA GLN A 126 10.90 4.05 10.31
C GLN A 126 11.91 3.71 11.39
N THR A 127 13.05 4.38 11.33
CA THR A 127 14.08 4.36 12.37
C THR A 127 13.70 5.32 13.49
N GLY A 128 14.21 5.08 14.70
CA GLY A 128 14.00 5.96 15.84
C GLY A 128 14.54 7.36 15.62
N ILE A 129 14.27 8.27 16.57
CA ILE A 129 14.84 9.61 16.59
C ILE A 129 16.14 9.63 17.39
N ASP A 130 17.15 10.27 16.86
CA ASP A 130 18.29 10.79 17.63
C ASP A 130 17.94 12.20 18.10
N ALA A 131 17.47 12.29 19.36
CA ALA A 131 16.92 13.53 19.89
C ALA A 131 17.96 14.65 20.08
N GLU A 132 19.23 14.31 20.26
CA GLU A 132 20.32 15.27 20.39
C GLU A 132 20.74 15.88 19.04
N HIS A 133 20.48 15.14 17.94
CA HIS A 133 20.95 15.52 16.62
C HIS A 133 19.81 15.62 15.60
N VAL A 134 18.76 16.38 15.90
CA VAL A 134 17.68 16.63 14.94
C VAL A 134 18.13 17.70 13.95
N ASN A 135 18.27 17.31 12.69
CA ASN A 135 18.85 18.18 11.66
C ASN A 135 17.83 18.82 10.72
N ALA A 136 16.61 18.30 10.63
CA ALA A 136 15.56 18.94 9.84
C ALA A 136 14.16 18.51 10.27
N LEU A 137 13.19 19.45 10.15
CA LEU A 137 11.76 19.18 10.13
C LEU A 137 11.27 19.44 8.71
N ILE A 138 10.86 18.40 8.01
CA ILE A 138 10.48 18.47 6.61
C ILE A 138 8.97 18.34 6.50
N PHE A 139 8.31 19.38 6.03
CA PHE A 139 6.89 19.39 5.70
C PHE A 139 6.74 19.20 4.20
N TRP A 140 6.01 18.18 3.80
CA TRP A 140 5.82 17.85 2.40
C TRP A 140 4.41 17.33 2.13
N SER A 141 4.03 17.27 0.85
CA SER A 141 2.72 16.81 0.40
C SER A 141 2.85 15.99 -0.90
N MET A 142 2.00 15.00 -1.07
CA MET A 142 1.84 14.28 -2.34
C MET A 142 0.70 14.85 -3.19
N THR A 143 -0.20 15.64 -2.63
CA THR A 143 -1.32 16.25 -3.38
C THR A 143 -0.87 16.94 -4.67
N PRO A 144 0.22 17.74 -4.69
CA PRO A 144 0.68 18.39 -5.91
C PRO A 144 1.12 17.41 -7.01
N TYR A 145 1.58 16.21 -6.65
CA TYR A 145 1.91 15.16 -7.62
C TYR A 145 0.65 14.51 -8.19
N LEU A 146 -0.37 14.31 -7.36
CA LEU A 146 -1.63 13.70 -7.76
C LEU A 146 -2.50 14.63 -8.61
N ARG A 147 -2.29 15.94 -8.50
CA ARG A 147 -2.97 16.98 -9.28
C ARG A 147 -2.01 17.55 -10.33
N GLN A 148 -2.47 17.61 -11.57
CA GLN A 148 -1.68 18.09 -12.70
C GLN A 148 -2.38 19.25 -13.43
N ASP A 149 -3.11 20.05 -12.68
CA ASP A 149 -3.93 21.17 -13.19
C ASP A 149 -3.15 22.50 -13.28
N GLY A 150 -1.89 22.54 -12.85
CA GLY A 150 -1.05 23.74 -12.84
C GLY A 150 -1.33 24.69 -11.66
N GLU A 151 -2.32 24.41 -10.85
CA GLU A 151 -2.66 25.15 -9.63
C GLU A 151 -1.62 24.91 -8.53
N LYS A 152 -1.84 25.51 -7.37
CA LYS A 152 -0.94 25.38 -6.20
C LYS A 152 -1.68 24.80 -5.01
N SER A 153 -1.07 23.87 -4.33
CA SER A 153 -1.47 23.50 -2.97
C SER A 153 -0.80 24.44 -1.97
N VAL A 154 -1.58 24.97 -1.05
CA VAL A 154 -1.11 25.96 -0.07
C VAL A 154 -1.49 25.50 1.33
N PHE A 155 -0.50 25.41 2.21
CA PHE A 155 -0.73 25.16 3.63
C PHE A 155 0.15 26.08 4.51
N ALA A 156 -0.37 26.42 5.67
CA ALA A 156 0.35 27.18 6.69
C ALA A 156 0.74 26.27 7.84
N VAL A 157 1.92 26.50 8.39
CA VAL A 157 2.41 25.84 9.60
C VAL A 157 2.80 26.89 10.62
N SER A 158 2.39 26.70 11.88
CA SER A 158 2.64 27.65 12.95
C SER A 158 2.55 27.00 14.35
N GLY A 159 2.79 27.72 15.39
CA GLY A 159 2.52 27.32 16.77
C GLY A 159 3.34 26.11 17.21
N PHE A 160 4.59 26.01 16.78
CA PHE A 160 5.50 24.96 17.23
C PHE A 160 5.69 25.02 18.74
N ARG A 161 5.52 23.88 19.37
CA ARG A 161 5.70 23.75 20.83
C ARG A 161 6.06 22.32 21.18
N PHE A 162 6.80 22.18 22.26
CA PHE A 162 6.91 20.90 22.95
C PHE A 162 5.79 20.75 23.96
N SER A 163 5.35 19.52 24.16
CA SER A 163 4.37 19.15 25.17
C SER A 163 4.88 17.90 25.87
N ASP A 164 4.82 17.91 27.18
CA ASP A 164 5.10 16.73 28.01
C ASP A 164 3.83 15.91 28.30
N GLU A 165 2.69 16.38 27.81
CA GLU A 165 1.45 15.61 27.84
C GLU A 165 1.58 14.44 26.85
N LEU A 166 1.54 13.24 27.39
CA LEU A 166 1.34 12.05 26.58
C LEU A 166 -0.01 12.18 25.86
N ALA A 167 -0.02 11.99 24.53
CA ALA A 167 -1.29 11.82 23.85
C ALA A 167 -2.05 10.67 24.54
N PRO A 168 -3.39 10.66 24.54
CA PRO A 168 -4.17 9.55 25.11
C PRO A 168 -3.70 8.18 24.63
N ASP A 169 -3.26 8.10 23.38
CA ASP A 169 -2.74 6.89 22.72
C ASP A 169 -1.34 6.48 23.23
N ALA A 170 -0.71 7.32 24.01
CA ALA A 170 0.63 7.14 24.54
C ALA A 170 0.67 6.68 26.00
N ALA A 171 -0.47 6.63 26.66
CA ALA A 171 -0.62 6.04 28.01
C ALA A 171 0.09 4.68 28.17
N PRO A 172 0.19 3.87 27.09
CA PRO A 172 0.91 2.60 27.11
C PRO A 172 2.40 2.67 27.40
N LEU A 173 3.05 3.75 27.06
CA LEU A 173 4.50 3.89 27.29
C LEU A 173 4.86 4.31 28.71
N GLY A 174 3.87 4.82 29.47
CA GLY A 174 4.02 5.09 30.89
C GLY A 174 4.03 3.84 31.75
N ASP A 175 3.40 2.75 31.29
CA ASP A 175 3.30 1.49 32.03
C ASP A 175 3.21 0.32 31.03
N PRO A 176 4.35 -0.21 30.55
CA PRO A 176 4.37 -1.31 29.58
C PRO A 176 3.65 -2.57 30.08
N GLU A 177 3.66 -2.86 31.39
CA GLU A 177 2.99 -4.04 31.93
C GLU A 177 1.46 -3.96 31.82
N LYS A 178 0.91 -2.76 31.91
CA LYS A 178 -0.53 -2.55 31.68
C LYS A 178 -0.89 -2.47 30.21
N TYR A 179 0.06 -2.09 29.36
CA TYR A 179 -0.19 -1.97 27.94
C TYR A 179 -0.16 -3.30 27.20
N PHE A 180 0.84 -4.10 27.48
CA PHE A 180 0.97 -5.41 26.83
C PHE A 180 0.15 -6.48 27.57
N PRO A 181 -0.51 -7.37 26.85
CA PRO A 181 -0.72 -7.40 25.41
C PRO A 181 -1.74 -6.35 24.94
N PHE A 182 -1.52 -5.76 23.77
CA PHE A 182 -2.46 -4.78 23.21
C PHE A 182 -3.33 -5.34 22.06
N VAL A 183 -3.05 -6.56 21.60
CA VAL A 183 -3.88 -7.28 20.62
C VAL A 183 -4.64 -8.37 21.34
N ASP A 184 -5.97 -8.32 21.25
CA ASP A 184 -6.84 -9.32 21.86
C ASP A 184 -6.95 -10.62 21.04
N ARG A 185 -7.69 -11.60 21.54
CA ARG A 185 -7.88 -12.90 20.88
C ARG A 185 -8.57 -12.83 19.52
N TYR A 186 -9.22 -11.73 19.18
CA TYR A 186 -9.88 -11.50 17.89
C TYR A 186 -9.00 -10.69 16.91
N GLY A 187 -7.77 -10.35 17.30
CA GLY A 187 -6.87 -9.53 16.51
C GLY A 187 -7.20 -8.04 16.57
N GLN A 188 -7.92 -7.58 17.58
CA GLN A 188 -8.35 -6.21 17.75
C GLN A 188 -7.52 -5.49 18.81
N TYR A 189 -7.43 -4.14 18.69
CA TYR A 189 -6.80 -3.34 19.72
C TYR A 189 -7.56 -3.41 21.04
N ARG A 190 -6.86 -3.77 22.12
CA ARG A 190 -7.48 -4.11 23.40
C ARG A 190 -7.97 -2.91 24.21
N HIS A 191 -7.24 -1.78 24.14
CA HIS A 191 -7.42 -0.64 25.04
C HIS A 191 -8.39 0.43 24.57
N ALA A 192 -9.14 0.19 23.51
CA ALA A 192 -10.19 1.08 23.05
C ALA A 192 -11.44 0.29 22.66
N ASP A 193 -12.59 0.92 22.77
CA ASP A 193 -13.85 0.43 22.25
C ASP A 193 -14.31 1.28 21.06
N TRP A 194 -15.02 0.64 20.13
CA TRP A 194 -15.65 1.29 18.97
C TRP A 194 -16.91 0.52 18.58
N PRO A 195 -17.86 1.14 17.87
CA PRO A 195 -19.02 0.45 17.35
C PRO A 195 -18.61 -0.74 16.45
N GLY A 196 -19.03 -1.94 16.86
CA GLY A 196 -18.72 -3.18 16.13
C GLY A 196 -17.46 -3.93 16.59
N LYS A 197 -16.76 -3.45 17.64
CA LYS A 197 -15.74 -4.27 18.29
C LYS A 197 -16.35 -5.55 18.85
N ILE A 198 -15.66 -6.66 18.68
CA ILE A 198 -16.09 -7.99 19.11
C ILE A 198 -15.54 -8.29 20.51
N HIS A 199 -16.40 -8.67 21.43
CA HIS A 199 -16.04 -9.02 22.81
C HIS A 199 -16.28 -10.49 23.14
N SER A 200 -17.04 -11.20 22.30
CA SER A 200 -17.34 -12.63 22.51
C SER A 200 -17.52 -13.39 21.21
N ASP A 201 -17.35 -14.72 21.29
CA ASP A 201 -17.61 -15.62 20.16
C ASP A 201 -19.10 -15.55 19.74
N GLU A 202 -20.00 -15.27 20.68
CA GLU A 202 -21.42 -15.13 20.36
C GLU A 202 -21.71 -13.85 19.60
N GLU A 203 -21.07 -12.73 19.93
CA GLU A 203 -21.16 -11.50 19.12
C GLU A 203 -20.62 -11.73 17.71
N LEU A 204 -19.48 -12.43 17.58
CA LEU A 204 -18.90 -12.74 16.27
C LEU A 204 -19.85 -13.62 15.43
N ARG A 205 -20.52 -14.62 16.06
CA ARG A 205 -21.57 -15.41 15.40
C ARG A 205 -22.80 -14.58 15.06
N ALA A 206 -23.19 -13.64 15.94
CA ALA A 206 -24.31 -12.74 15.66
C ALA A 206 -24.03 -11.83 14.46
N CYS A 207 -22.82 -11.29 14.35
CA CYS A 207 -22.37 -10.55 13.16
C CYS A 207 -22.47 -11.39 11.89
N ALA A 208 -22.04 -12.66 11.94
CA ALA A 208 -22.13 -13.57 10.79
C ALA A 208 -23.60 -13.82 10.38
N ARG A 209 -24.50 -14.01 11.33
CA ARG A 209 -25.95 -14.17 11.05
C ARG A 209 -26.55 -12.90 10.45
N ALA A 210 -26.22 -11.74 11.00
CA ALA A 210 -26.69 -10.45 10.48
C ALA A 210 -26.16 -10.18 9.06
N GLU A 211 -24.90 -10.48 8.81
CA GLU A 211 -24.31 -10.40 7.47
C GLU A 211 -25.06 -11.31 6.49
N ALA A 212 -25.23 -12.58 6.84
CA ALA A 212 -25.89 -13.56 5.97
C ALA A 212 -27.33 -13.15 5.64
N ALA A 213 -28.05 -12.54 6.60
CA ALA A 213 -29.39 -12.02 6.39
C ALA A 213 -29.45 -10.79 5.47
N SER A 214 -28.34 -10.08 5.32
CA SER A 214 -28.23 -8.87 4.48
C SER A 214 -27.84 -9.14 3.04
N TRP A 215 -27.43 -10.37 2.69
CA TRP A 215 -26.93 -10.66 1.36
C TRP A 215 -27.96 -10.50 0.27
N LYS A 216 -27.56 -9.80 -0.78
CA LYS A 216 -28.33 -9.67 -2.01
C LYS A 216 -28.03 -10.86 -2.94
N PRO A 217 -28.98 -11.26 -3.78
CA PRO A 217 -28.71 -12.27 -4.80
C PRO A 217 -27.71 -11.72 -5.83
N ARG A 218 -27.10 -12.62 -6.58
CA ARG A 218 -26.29 -12.28 -7.76
C ARG A 218 -27.10 -11.36 -8.68
N PRO A 219 -26.50 -10.31 -9.27
CA PRO A 219 -27.16 -9.41 -10.19
C PRO A 219 -27.91 -10.18 -11.30
N PRO A 220 -29.22 -9.95 -11.48
CA PRO A 220 -30.05 -10.74 -12.41
C PRO A 220 -29.74 -10.46 -13.89
N ASP A 221 -29.09 -9.34 -14.18
CA ASP A 221 -28.64 -8.95 -15.51
C ASP A 221 -27.28 -9.52 -15.92
N TRP A 222 -26.68 -10.37 -15.10
CA TRP A 222 -25.46 -11.10 -15.42
C TRP A 222 -25.75 -12.48 -16.02
N ASN A 223 -24.97 -12.86 -17.06
CA ASN A 223 -24.85 -14.25 -17.44
C ASN A 223 -23.90 -15.00 -16.48
N ARG A 224 -23.56 -16.26 -16.78
CA ARG A 224 -22.68 -17.08 -15.92
C ARG A 224 -21.27 -16.51 -15.73
N TYR A 225 -20.79 -15.71 -16.69
CA TYR A 225 -19.48 -15.03 -16.63
C TYR A 225 -19.55 -13.64 -15.98
N GLY A 226 -20.72 -13.13 -15.65
CA GLY A 226 -20.90 -11.76 -15.17
C GLY A 226 -20.98 -10.72 -16.29
N GLY A 227 -21.11 -11.17 -17.55
CA GLY A 227 -21.37 -10.32 -18.71
C GLY A 227 -22.79 -9.75 -18.70
N TYR A 228 -22.97 -8.57 -19.31
CA TYR A 228 -24.23 -7.86 -19.34
C TYR A 228 -25.27 -8.53 -20.24
N ARG A 229 -26.13 -9.33 -19.65
CA ARG A 229 -27.12 -10.18 -20.35
C ARG A 229 -28.12 -9.38 -21.22
N PRO A 230 -28.66 -8.23 -20.77
CA PRO A 230 -29.58 -7.44 -21.58
C PRO A 230 -28.91 -6.72 -22.76
N GLY A 231 -27.57 -6.59 -22.74
CA GLY A 231 -26.81 -5.90 -23.77
C GLY A 231 -26.68 -6.68 -25.08
N PRO A 232 -25.97 -6.13 -26.07
CA PRO A 232 -25.73 -6.78 -27.35
C PRO A 232 -25.04 -8.13 -27.17
N THR A 233 -25.27 -9.02 -28.10
CA THR A 233 -24.55 -10.29 -28.21
C THR A 233 -23.64 -10.21 -29.44
N LEU A 234 -22.34 -10.21 -29.20
CA LEU A 234 -21.31 -10.29 -30.23
C LEU A 234 -20.98 -11.77 -30.52
N GLU A 235 -19.98 -12.02 -31.34
CA GLU A 235 -19.56 -13.41 -31.62
C GLU A 235 -19.09 -14.10 -30.34
N ALA A 236 -19.61 -15.29 -30.08
CA ALA A 236 -19.19 -16.14 -28.97
C ALA A 236 -17.96 -16.95 -29.38
N THR A 237 -16.80 -16.63 -28.80
CA THR A 237 -15.53 -17.33 -29.13
C THR A 237 -15.14 -18.41 -28.12
N GLY A 238 -15.89 -18.54 -27.03
CA GLY A 238 -15.57 -19.44 -25.92
C GLY A 238 -14.51 -18.94 -24.95
N PHE A 239 -13.93 -17.75 -25.19
CA PHE A 239 -12.91 -17.13 -24.35
C PHE A 239 -13.15 -15.63 -24.22
N PHE A 240 -12.58 -15.02 -23.17
CA PHE A 240 -12.54 -13.56 -23.04
C PHE A 240 -11.67 -12.95 -24.13
N ARG A 241 -12.12 -11.81 -24.65
CA ARG A 241 -11.37 -11.00 -25.62
C ARG A 241 -11.68 -9.53 -25.46
N THR A 242 -10.91 -8.69 -26.14
CA THR A 242 -11.22 -7.27 -26.29
C THR A 242 -11.85 -7.03 -27.67
N GLU A 243 -12.87 -6.17 -27.73
CA GLU A 243 -13.53 -5.80 -28.99
C GLU A 243 -14.03 -4.36 -28.93
N LYS A 244 -14.07 -3.71 -30.08
CA LYS A 244 -14.57 -2.34 -30.21
C LYS A 244 -16.05 -2.38 -30.62
N TYR A 245 -16.92 -1.91 -29.74
CA TYR A 245 -18.35 -1.80 -29.98
C TYR A 245 -18.82 -0.36 -29.78
N GLY A 246 -19.60 0.20 -30.71
CA GLY A 246 -20.09 1.57 -30.61
C GLY A 246 -18.99 2.63 -30.43
N GLY A 247 -17.79 2.38 -30.99
CA GLY A 247 -16.64 3.30 -30.91
C GLY A 247 -15.81 3.17 -29.62
N LYS A 248 -16.20 2.34 -28.65
CA LYS A 248 -15.51 2.11 -27.38
C LYS A 248 -14.96 0.69 -27.27
N TRP A 249 -13.86 0.51 -26.55
CA TRP A 249 -13.30 -0.79 -26.25
C TRP A 249 -14.00 -1.42 -25.05
N TYR A 250 -14.31 -2.71 -25.18
CA TYR A 250 -14.90 -3.54 -24.13
C TYR A 250 -14.13 -4.86 -24.00
N LEU A 251 -14.21 -5.46 -22.83
CA LEU A 251 -14.07 -6.89 -22.70
C LEU A 251 -15.37 -7.55 -23.18
N VAL A 252 -15.23 -8.66 -23.86
CA VAL A 252 -16.34 -9.51 -24.31
C VAL A 252 -16.13 -10.88 -23.69
N ASP A 253 -17.16 -11.41 -23.05
CA ASP A 253 -17.09 -12.71 -22.39
C ASP A 253 -17.18 -13.89 -23.38
N PRO A 254 -16.95 -15.12 -22.93
CA PRO A 254 -17.00 -16.30 -23.78
C PRO A 254 -18.33 -16.51 -24.55
N GLU A 255 -19.44 -15.99 -24.05
CA GLU A 255 -20.77 -16.05 -24.69
C GLU A 255 -21.08 -14.85 -25.58
N GLY A 256 -20.12 -13.95 -25.80
CA GLY A 256 -20.27 -12.77 -26.64
C GLY A 256 -20.96 -11.57 -25.96
N LYS A 257 -21.11 -11.56 -24.63
CA LYS A 257 -21.69 -10.45 -23.90
C LYS A 257 -20.64 -9.42 -23.53
N LEU A 258 -21.02 -8.13 -23.57
CA LEU A 258 -20.16 -7.08 -23.05
C LEU A 258 -19.90 -7.32 -21.57
N PHE A 259 -18.64 -7.19 -21.17
CA PHE A 259 -18.19 -7.49 -19.82
C PHE A 259 -17.47 -6.27 -19.22
N PHE A 260 -17.90 -5.87 -18.04
CA PHE A 260 -17.21 -4.89 -17.21
C PHE A 260 -16.60 -5.60 -16.01
N SER A 261 -15.28 -5.71 -16.00
CA SER A 261 -14.56 -6.38 -14.91
C SER A 261 -14.58 -5.53 -13.64
N LEU A 262 -15.39 -5.93 -12.67
CA LEU A 262 -15.38 -5.39 -11.32
C LEU A 262 -14.84 -6.47 -10.38
N GLY A 263 -13.58 -6.32 -9.97
CA GLY A 263 -12.85 -7.38 -9.29
C GLY A 263 -12.24 -6.98 -7.95
N VAL A 264 -11.86 -8.00 -7.18
CA VAL A 264 -11.08 -7.89 -5.95
C VAL A 264 -9.80 -8.66 -6.11
N ASN A 265 -8.67 -8.04 -5.77
CA ASN A 265 -7.34 -8.66 -5.76
C ASN A 265 -7.07 -9.38 -4.44
N ALA A 266 -6.09 -10.28 -4.45
CA ALA A 266 -5.51 -10.90 -3.27
C ALA A 266 -6.54 -11.58 -2.35
N ILE A 267 -7.51 -12.29 -2.93
CA ILE A 267 -8.42 -13.12 -2.15
C ILE A 267 -7.64 -14.35 -1.68
N ALA A 268 -7.32 -14.36 -0.39
CA ALA A 268 -6.49 -15.37 0.24
C ALA A 268 -7.07 -15.81 1.58
N TRP A 269 -6.82 -17.07 1.92
CA TRP A 269 -7.08 -17.62 3.26
C TRP A 269 -5.83 -17.61 4.14
N TRP A 270 -4.67 -17.44 3.53
CA TRP A 270 -3.42 -17.30 4.23
C TRP A 270 -3.20 -15.82 4.58
N SER A 271 -3.52 -15.47 5.81
CA SER A 271 -3.29 -14.15 6.39
C SER A 271 -2.64 -14.32 7.77
N PRO A 272 -1.34 -14.68 7.80
CA PRO A 272 -0.62 -14.90 9.04
C PRO A 272 -0.23 -13.57 9.69
N GLU A 273 -0.25 -13.55 11.01
CA GLU A 273 0.48 -12.55 11.80
C GLU A 273 1.69 -13.24 12.45
N PHE A 274 2.88 -12.79 12.10
CA PHE A 274 4.12 -13.33 12.67
C PHE A 274 4.36 -12.73 14.06
N SER A 275 4.58 -13.60 15.05
CA SER A 275 4.72 -13.17 16.45
C SER A 275 6.13 -13.30 17.02
N ASP A 276 7.10 -13.79 16.24
CA ASP A 276 8.49 -13.97 16.71
C ASP A 276 9.08 -12.63 17.16
N GLY A 277 9.60 -12.61 18.39
CA GLY A 277 10.15 -11.39 19.02
C GLY A 277 9.11 -10.37 19.47
N ARG A 278 7.81 -10.65 19.24
CA ARG A 278 6.68 -9.79 19.53
C ARG A 278 5.58 -10.52 20.32
N GLU A 279 5.89 -11.66 20.92
CA GLU A 279 4.92 -12.51 21.61
C GLU A 279 4.13 -11.74 22.68
N HIS A 280 4.78 -10.76 23.32
CA HIS A 280 4.15 -9.91 24.34
C HIS A 280 3.08 -8.94 23.78
N TYR A 281 2.98 -8.76 22.46
CA TYR A 281 1.93 -7.94 21.85
C TYR A 281 0.56 -8.59 21.90
N PHE A 282 0.52 -9.91 21.96
CA PHE A 282 -0.67 -10.73 21.80
C PHE A 282 -1.08 -11.37 23.10
N ASP A 283 -2.37 -11.51 23.35
CA ASP A 283 -2.91 -12.20 24.52
C ASP A 283 -2.76 -13.73 24.47
N ARG A 284 -2.16 -14.24 23.40
CA ARG A 284 -1.89 -15.66 23.17
C ARG A 284 -0.62 -15.86 22.32
N GLN A 285 -0.10 -17.08 22.35
CA GLN A 285 1.10 -17.43 21.60
C GLN A 285 0.76 -17.90 20.19
N GLY A 286 1.63 -17.55 19.23
CA GLY A 286 1.59 -18.09 17.87
C GLY A 286 2.01 -19.56 17.82
N GLU A 287 1.44 -20.31 16.89
CA GLU A 287 1.82 -21.67 16.54
C GLU A 287 3.06 -21.64 15.62
N TYR A 288 4.07 -22.47 15.93
CA TYR A 288 5.23 -22.58 15.03
C TYR A 288 4.84 -23.31 13.74
N VAL A 289 5.17 -22.68 12.61
CA VAL A 289 4.87 -23.19 11.26
C VAL A 289 6.17 -23.50 10.51
N PRO A 290 6.54 -24.78 10.34
CA PRO A 290 7.82 -25.17 9.75
C PRO A 290 8.03 -24.67 8.31
N SER A 291 6.99 -24.56 7.51
CA SER A 291 7.09 -24.13 6.10
C SER A 291 7.54 -22.70 5.92
N VAL A 292 7.39 -21.85 6.94
CA VAL A 292 7.84 -20.46 6.96
C VAL A 292 8.87 -20.19 8.05
N ASP A 293 9.19 -21.22 8.86
CA ASP A 293 10.13 -21.15 10.00
C ASP A 293 9.79 -20.02 10.99
N ARG A 294 8.49 -19.85 11.30
CA ARG A 294 7.98 -18.74 12.11
C ARG A 294 6.85 -19.17 13.06
N LYS A 295 6.69 -18.42 14.16
CA LYS A 295 5.49 -18.47 14.97
C LYS A 295 4.38 -17.62 14.38
N VAL A 296 3.21 -18.19 14.18
CA VAL A 296 2.11 -17.60 13.41
C VAL A 296 0.81 -17.58 14.23
N LEU A 297 0.16 -16.44 14.24
CA LEU A 297 -1.23 -16.28 14.65
C LEU A 297 -2.13 -16.21 13.41
N ARG A 298 -3.31 -16.81 13.48
CA ARG A 298 -4.24 -16.94 12.33
C ARG A 298 -5.63 -16.43 12.66
N PHE A 299 -5.74 -15.16 12.99
CA PHE A 299 -6.99 -14.53 13.40
C PHE A 299 -8.13 -14.74 12.41
N GLN A 300 -7.86 -14.61 11.10
CA GLN A 300 -8.85 -14.83 10.06
C GLN A 300 -9.38 -16.28 10.05
N LYS A 301 -8.47 -17.27 10.10
CA LYS A 301 -8.85 -18.69 10.12
C LYS A 301 -9.75 -19.02 11.31
N GLU A 302 -9.36 -18.54 12.47
CA GLU A 302 -10.08 -18.79 13.71
C GLU A 302 -11.41 -18.06 13.76
N GLY A 303 -11.43 -16.79 13.32
CA GLY A 303 -12.65 -16.03 13.13
C GLY A 303 -13.64 -16.74 12.20
N ASN A 304 -13.16 -17.28 11.10
CA ASN A 304 -13.98 -18.06 10.16
C ASN A 304 -14.57 -19.32 10.83
N ILE A 305 -13.78 -20.04 11.63
CA ILE A 305 -14.27 -21.23 12.36
C ILE A 305 -15.37 -20.84 13.34
N ILE A 306 -15.19 -19.75 14.08
CA ILE A 306 -16.20 -19.26 15.04
C ILE A 306 -17.47 -18.83 14.32
N GLN A 307 -17.34 -18.05 13.23
CA GLN A 307 -18.46 -17.49 12.49
C GLN A 307 -19.23 -18.50 11.67
N TRP A 308 -18.50 -19.39 10.98
CA TRP A 308 -19.03 -20.22 9.88
C TRP A 308 -18.79 -21.72 10.05
N GLY A 309 -18.16 -22.15 11.13
CA GLY A 309 -17.86 -23.56 11.44
C GLY A 309 -16.73 -24.14 10.57
N THR A 310 -16.07 -23.34 9.74
CA THR A 310 -14.99 -23.80 8.85
C THR A 310 -13.92 -22.75 8.67
N ALA A 311 -12.67 -23.19 8.53
CA ALA A 311 -11.53 -22.31 8.22
C ALA A 311 -11.64 -21.64 6.83
N PHE A 312 -12.31 -22.29 5.90
CA PHE A 312 -12.41 -21.90 4.49
C PHE A 312 -13.88 -21.83 4.04
N PRO A 313 -14.62 -20.77 4.40
CA PRO A 313 -16.03 -20.64 4.10
C PRO A 313 -16.26 -20.19 2.63
N TRP A 314 -16.01 -21.06 1.67
CA TRP A 314 -16.09 -20.79 0.23
C TRP A 314 -17.46 -20.25 -0.23
N GLU A 315 -18.55 -20.82 0.29
CA GLU A 315 -19.88 -20.37 -0.05
C GLU A 315 -20.18 -18.97 0.47
N VAL A 316 -19.69 -18.66 1.66
CA VAL A 316 -19.76 -17.31 2.23
C VAL A 316 -19.05 -16.32 1.33
N LEU A 317 -17.83 -16.62 0.91
CA LEU A 317 -17.09 -15.79 -0.04
C LEU A 317 -17.89 -15.57 -1.33
N THR A 318 -18.43 -16.65 -1.91
CA THR A 318 -19.21 -16.54 -3.15
C THR A 318 -20.43 -15.65 -2.97
N ARG A 319 -21.17 -15.80 -1.89
CA ARG A 319 -22.35 -14.99 -1.58
C ARG A 319 -22.01 -13.53 -1.30
N ARG A 320 -20.92 -13.26 -0.60
CA ARG A 320 -20.39 -11.90 -0.40
C ARG A 320 -20.13 -11.22 -1.73
N LEU A 321 -19.37 -11.87 -2.61
CA LEU A 321 -19.04 -11.33 -3.93
C LEU A 321 -20.29 -11.11 -4.81
N ASP A 322 -21.25 -12.04 -4.77
CA ASP A 322 -22.54 -11.84 -5.45
C ASP A 322 -23.29 -10.63 -4.90
N SER A 323 -23.38 -10.54 -3.57
CA SER A 323 -24.07 -9.44 -2.88
C SER A 323 -23.44 -8.06 -3.14
N TRP A 324 -22.12 -8.03 -3.33
CA TRP A 324 -21.37 -6.79 -3.61
C TRP A 324 -21.30 -6.46 -5.10
N GLY A 325 -21.83 -7.30 -5.98
CA GLY A 325 -21.73 -7.11 -7.41
C GLY A 325 -20.33 -7.26 -7.96
N ILE A 326 -19.50 -8.12 -7.35
CA ILE A 326 -18.13 -8.41 -7.78
C ILE A 326 -18.17 -9.62 -8.71
N ASN A 327 -17.71 -9.46 -9.95
CA ASN A 327 -17.71 -10.52 -10.96
C ASN A 327 -16.32 -11.09 -11.29
N THR A 328 -15.25 -10.52 -10.77
CA THR A 328 -13.88 -10.92 -11.13
C THR A 328 -13.03 -11.20 -9.89
N LEU A 329 -12.27 -12.31 -9.93
CA LEU A 329 -11.19 -12.58 -8.99
C LEU A 329 -9.89 -12.03 -9.60
N GLY A 330 -9.32 -11.03 -8.95
CA GLY A 330 -8.14 -10.31 -9.45
C GLY A 330 -6.81 -10.99 -9.13
N ALA A 331 -5.73 -10.30 -9.46
CA ALA A 331 -4.36 -10.75 -9.23
C ALA A 331 -4.09 -11.09 -7.74
N TRP A 332 -3.13 -11.95 -7.47
CA TRP A 332 -2.77 -12.52 -6.15
C TRP A 332 -3.88 -13.29 -5.43
N THR A 333 -4.98 -13.60 -6.11
CA THR A 333 -5.95 -14.53 -5.57
C THR A 333 -5.33 -15.93 -5.55
N GLU A 334 -5.49 -16.64 -4.44
CA GLU A 334 -4.92 -17.99 -4.27
C GLU A 334 -5.49 -19.00 -5.28
N ASP A 335 -4.63 -19.88 -5.80
CA ASP A 335 -4.98 -20.94 -6.75
C ASP A 335 -6.23 -21.77 -6.39
N PRO A 336 -6.43 -22.21 -5.12
CA PRO A 336 -7.63 -22.96 -4.77
C PRO A 336 -8.93 -22.20 -5.05
N GLN A 337 -8.91 -20.87 -4.95
CA GLN A 337 -10.06 -20.01 -5.27
C GLN A 337 -10.33 -19.95 -6.77
N LEU A 338 -9.27 -19.75 -7.56
CA LEU A 338 -9.35 -19.70 -9.01
C LEU A 338 -9.83 -21.03 -9.59
N LYS A 339 -9.29 -22.13 -9.09
CA LYS A 339 -9.61 -23.50 -9.53
C LYS A 339 -11.06 -23.93 -9.28
N ARG A 340 -11.81 -23.21 -8.45
CA ARG A 340 -13.26 -23.42 -8.29
C ARG A 340 -14.07 -23.00 -9.51
N ARG A 341 -13.52 -22.16 -10.38
CA ARG A 341 -14.15 -21.71 -11.65
C ARG A 341 -15.57 -21.15 -11.50
N GLN A 342 -15.83 -20.52 -10.37
CA GLN A 342 -17.15 -19.93 -10.08
C GLN A 342 -17.30 -18.50 -10.62
N ARG A 343 -16.17 -17.86 -10.96
CA ARG A 343 -16.08 -16.49 -11.48
C ARG A 343 -14.92 -16.35 -12.44
N PRO A 344 -15.01 -15.43 -13.40
CA PRO A 344 -13.86 -14.98 -14.17
C PRO A 344 -12.72 -14.51 -13.27
N TYR A 345 -11.51 -14.76 -13.73
CA TYR A 345 -10.32 -14.42 -12.96
C TYR A 345 -9.16 -13.98 -13.85
N THR A 346 -8.19 -13.31 -13.21
CA THR A 346 -6.89 -13.00 -13.78
C THR A 346 -5.78 -13.70 -13.02
N VAL A 347 -4.69 -14.00 -13.70
CA VAL A 347 -3.50 -14.64 -13.12
C VAL A 347 -2.31 -13.70 -13.23
N ILE A 348 -1.45 -13.67 -12.22
CA ILE A 348 -0.13 -13.01 -12.30
C ILE A 348 0.96 -14.08 -12.41
N LEU A 349 1.76 -14.00 -13.47
CA LEU A 349 2.71 -15.06 -13.81
C LEU A 349 4.02 -14.97 -13.01
N MET A 350 4.55 -13.77 -12.85
CA MET A 350 5.87 -13.54 -12.26
C MET A 350 5.82 -12.39 -11.25
N HIS A 351 5.32 -12.66 -10.06
CA HIS A 351 5.25 -11.64 -9.01
C HIS A 351 6.46 -11.64 -8.06
N GLU A 352 7.27 -12.70 -8.07
CA GLU A 352 8.40 -12.90 -7.15
C GLU A 352 9.71 -13.24 -7.91
N GLU A 353 10.08 -12.43 -8.88
CA GLU A 353 11.37 -12.61 -9.55
C GLU A 353 12.51 -12.10 -8.65
N LYS A 354 13.38 -13.05 -8.26
CA LYS A 354 14.65 -12.70 -7.63
C LYS A 354 15.56 -12.00 -8.65
N GLU A 355 16.19 -10.93 -8.21
CA GLU A 355 17.08 -10.12 -9.02
C GLU A 355 18.08 -10.95 -9.87
N GLY A 356 18.27 -10.55 -11.11
CA GLY A 356 19.38 -11.01 -11.94
C GLY A 356 19.13 -12.16 -12.92
N ARG A 357 17.91 -12.74 -12.99
CA ARG A 357 17.66 -13.90 -13.87
C ARG A 357 17.55 -13.57 -15.35
N PHE A 358 17.15 -12.32 -15.71
CA PHE A 358 16.81 -11.95 -17.08
C PHE A 358 17.46 -10.64 -17.56
N GLY A 359 18.68 -10.31 -17.24
CA GLY A 359 19.19 -8.97 -17.54
C GLY A 359 18.31 -7.87 -16.93
N PHE A 360 18.77 -6.67 -16.70
CA PHE A 360 17.99 -5.63 -16.06
C PHE A 360 16.98 -6.13 -14.99
N ASN A 361 17.41 -7.03 -14.11
CA ASN A 361 16.56 -7.64 -13.11
C ASN A 361 15.30 -8.34 -13.69
N GLY A 362 15.47 -9.05 -14.81
CA GLY A 362 14.35 -9.77 -15.45
C GLY A 362 13.41 -8.90 -16.30
N ARG A 363 13.79 -7.66 -16.61
CA ARG A 363 12.90 -6.68 -17.26
C ARG A 363 13.21 -6.40 -18.73
N ASP A 364 14.17 -7.12 -19.32
CA ASP A 364 14.47 -6.98 -20.75
C ASP A 364 13.58 -7.88 -21.60
N GLY A 365 12.45 -7.32 -22.04
CA GLY A 365 11.48 -8.04 -22.89
C GLY A 365 12.00 -8.41 -24.29
N PHE A 366 13.19 -7.93 -24.68
CA PHE A 366 13.87 -8.31 -25.92
C PHE A 366 14.83 -9.50 -25.72
N ASP A 367 15.06 -9.92 -24.49
CA ASP A 367 15.84 -11.11 -24.19
C ASP A 367 14.95 -12.38 -24.36
N SER A 368 15.38 -13.32 -25.20
CA SER A 368 14.62 -14.55 -25.49
C SER A 368 14.31 -15.34 -24.22
N ARG A 369 15.22 -15.31 -23.25
CA ARG A 369 15.06 -15.98 -21.95
C ARG A 369 13.82 -15.49 -21.18
N PHE A 370 13.40 -14.24 -21.40
CA PHE A 370 12.16 -13.73 -20.82
C PHE A 370 10.94 -14.50 -21.33
N GLY A 371 10.84 -14.70 -22.64
CA GLY A 371 9.75 -15.48 -23.26
C GLY A 371 9.81 -16.98 -22.90
N GLU A 372 11.02 -17.53 -22.78
CA GLU A 372 11.21 -18.92 -22.33
C GLU A 372 10.71 -19.12 -20.91
N LYS A 373 11.06 -18.19 -20.01
CA LYS A 373 10.58 -18.23 -18.62
C LYS A 373 9.08 -18.06 -18.48
N LEU A 374 8.49 -17.19 -19.28
CA LEU A 374 7.02 -17.06 -19.32
C LEU A 374 6.34 -18.37 -19.72
N ARG A 375 6.86 -19.07 -20.74
CA ARG A 375 6.30 -20.37 -21.17
C ARG A 375 6.47 -21.42 -20.08
N GLU A 376 7.64 -21.49 -19.43
CA GLU A 376 7.90 -22.39 -18.31
C GLU A 376 6.88 -22.19 -17.19
N VAL A 377 6.74 -20.95 -16.67
CA VAL A 377 5.80 -20.62 -15.59
C VAL A 377 4.37 -20.92 -15.99
N LEU A 378 3.99 -20.56 -17.22
CA LEU A 378 2.65 -20.80 -17.72
C LEU A 378 2.34 -22.30 -17.86
N SER A 379 3.28 -23.10 -18.38
CA SER A 379 3.08 -24.54 -18.56
C SER A 379 3.10 -25.30 -17.23
N GLU A 380 4.05 -25.01 -16.36
CA GLU A 380 4.27 -25.78 -15.13
C GLU A 380 3.29 -25.42 -14.02
N ARG A 381 3.03 -24.11 -13.82
CA ARG A 381 2.22 -23.64 -12.70
C ARG A 381 0.77 -23.35 -13.11
N TYR A 382 0.55 -22.79 -14.29
CA TYR A 382 -0.75 -22.27 -14.72
C TYR A 382 -1.30 -22.96 -15.97
N GLY A 383 -0.74 -24.11 -16.41
CA GLY A 383 -1.21 -24.84 -17.59
C GLY A 383 -2.71 -25.16 -17.58
N TRP A 384 -3.29 -25.33 -16.39
CA TRP A 384 -4.71 -25.54 -16.17
C TRP A 384 -5.60 -24.34 -16.56
N THR A 385 -5.02 -23.15 -16.78
CA THR A 385 -5.75 -21.93 -17.17
C THR A 385 -5.86 -21.75 -18.69
N LEU A 386 -5.00 -22.42 -19.47
CA LEU A 386 -4.85 -22.18 -20.91
C LEU A 386 -6.14 -22.45 -21.73
N ASN A 387 -6.98 -23.38 -21.27
CA ASN A 387 -8.25 -23.70 -21.90
C ASN A 387 -9.43 -23.44 -20.97
N ASP A 388 -9.26 -22.56 -20.00
CA ASP A 388 -10.31 -22.21 -19.05
C ASP A 388 -11.07 -20.96 -19.53
N PRO A 389 -12.36 -21.07 -19.91
CA PRO A 389 -13.15 -19.91 -20.31
C PRO A 389 -13.37 -18.89 -19.21
N MET A 390 -13.09 -19.22 -17.93
CA MET A 390 -13.14 -18.28 -16.84
C MET A 390 -11.88 -17.41 -16.74
N CYS A 391 -10.77 -17.78 -17.40
CA CYS A 391 -9.55 -16.98 -17.42
C CYS A 391 -9.71 -15.77 -18.34
N ILE A 392 -9.71 -14.55 -17.74
CA ILE A 392 -9.76 -13.30 -18.51
C ILE A 392 -8.42 -13.05 -19.19
N GLY A 393 -7.32 -13.37 -18.51
CA GLY A 393 -5.98 -13.13 -19.01
C GLY A 393 -4.91 -13.12 -17.91
N TYR A 394 -3.72 -12.71 -18.31
CA TYR A 394 -2.53 -12.80 -17.48
C TYR A 394 -1.87 -11.44 -17.31
N PHE A 395 -1.50 -11.11 -16.08
CA PHE A 395 -0.49 -10.11 -15.80
C PHE A 395 0.88 -10.77 -15.85
N VAL A 396 1.77 -10.24 -16.68
CA VAL A 396 3.12 -10.81 -16.83
C VAL A 396 3.91 -10.64 -15.53
N THR A 397 3.82 -9.45 -14.92
CA THR A 397 4.47 -9.12 -13.66
C THR A 397 3.75 -7.94 -12.99
N ASN A 398 4.25 -7.48 -11.85
CA ASN A 398 3.71 -6.34 -11.10
C ASN A 398 4.74 -5.21 -11.02
N GLU A 399 4.26 -3.95 -11.04
CA GLU A 399 5.01 -2.74 -10.71
C GLU A 399 6.43 -2.66 -11.31
N MET A 400 6.54 -2.92 -12.61
CA MET A 400 7.83 -2.79 -13.31
C MET A 400 8.29 -1.33 -13.29
N TYR A 401 9.16 -1.01 -12.37
CA TYR A 401 9.72 0.33 -12.25
C TYR A 401 11.01 0.49 -13.05
N TYR A 402 10.98 1.36 -14.04
CA TYR A 402 12.12 1.65 -14.94
C TYR A 402 12.81 2.99 -14.62
N GLY A 403 12.56 3.61 -13.48
CA GLY A 403 13.15 4.91 -13.15
C GLY A 403 12.53 6.08 -13.90
N GLY A 404 11.28 5.98 -14.34
CA GLY A 404 10.61 6.97 -15.16
C GLY A 404 11.03 6.94 -16.65
N PRO A 405 10.54 7.87 -17.48
CA PRO A 405 10.81 7.87 -18.93
C PRO A 405 12.30 7.91 -19.30
N ALA A 406 13.11 8.65 -18.55
CA ALA A 406 14.55 8.72 -18.77
C ALA A 406 15.32 7.52 -18.18
N GLY A 407 14.82 6.94 -17.10
CA GLY A 407 15.52 5.90 -16.36
C GLY A 407 15.74 4.63 -17.17
N TRP A 408 14.74 4.25 -17.99
CA TRP A 408 14.89 3.10 -18.88
C TRP A 408 15.94 3.34 -19.96
N ALA A 409 15.95 4.52 -20.58
CA ALA A 409 16.97 4.91 -21.58
C ALA A 409 18.38 4.94 -20.96
N GLU A 410 18.52 5.51 -19.76
CA GLU A 410 19.79 5.54 -19.03
C GLU A 410 20.28 4.12 -18.69
N MET A 411 19.39 3.26 -18.27
CA MET A 411 19.68 1.85 -17.99
C MET A 411 20.16 1.13 -19.27
N MET A 412 19.51 1.36 -20.42
CA MET A 412 19.95 0.82 -21.71
C MET A 412 21.34 1.32 -22.10
N ILE A 413 21.60 2.61 -21.94
CA ILE A 413 22.89 3.22 -22.28
C ILE A 413 24.01 2.59 -21.41
N LYS A 414 23.78 2.41 -20.11
CA LYS A 414 24.76 1.85 -19.17
C LYS A 414 24.95 0.34 -19.28
N SER A 415 24.04 -0.38 -19.93
CA SER A 415 24.13 -1.83 -20.06
C SER A 415 25.24 -2.30 -20.98
N PRO A 416 25.66 -3.59 -20.89
CA PRO A 416 26.63 -4.18 -21.81
C PRO A 416 26.21 -4.06 -23.27
N ALA A 417 27.18 -3.93 -24.18
CA ALA A 417 26.92 -3.75 -25.61
C ALA A 417 26.06 -4.86 -26.24
N GLY A 418 26.23 -6.11 -25.78
CA GLY A 418 25.47 -7.26 -26.26
C GLY A 418 24.07 -7.44 -25.65
N GLN A 419 23.63 -6.56 -24.75
CA GLN A 419 22.31 -6.67 -24.12
C GLN A 419 21.20 -6.49 -25.17
N PRO A 420 20.25 -7.44 -25.33
CA PRO A 420 19.23 -7.38 -26.38
C PRO A 420 18.42 -6.07 -26.41
N GLY A 421 17.95 -5.60 -25.25
CA GLY A 421 17.24 -4.33 -25.14
C GLY A 421 18.07 -3.13 -25.57
N LYS A 422 19.38 -3.10 -25.26
CA LYS A 422 20.30 -2.06 -25.76
C LYS A 422 20.45 -2.09 -27.26
N GLN A 423 20.56 -3.28 -27.85
CA GLN A 423 20.65 -3.45 -29.30
C GLN A 423 19.38 -2.93 -29.99
N GLU A 424 18.19 -3.24 -29.46
CA GLU A 424 16.94 -2.74 -30.02
C GLU A 424 16.78 -1.23 -29.80
N PHE A 425 17.20 -0.71 -28.65
CA PHE A 425 17.23 0.74 -28.40
C PHE A 425 18.14 1.46 -29.39
N ARG A 426 19.32 0.90 -29.68
CA ARG A 426 20.22 1.42 -30.74
C ARG A 426 19.51 1.45 -32.11
N ARG A 427 18.89 0.31 -32.52
CA ARG A 427 18.15 0.24 -33.79
C ARG A 427 17.01 1.26 -33.87
N PHE A 428 16.32 1.47 -32.73
CA PHE A 428 15.27 2.49 -32.64
C PHE A 428 15.85 3.90 -32.90
N LEU A 429 16.97 4.23 -32.27
CA LEU A 429 17.64 5.51 -32.46
C LEU A 429 18.12 5.71 -33.92
N GLU A 430 18.75 4.71 -34.52
CA GLU A 430 19.17 4.70 -35.92
C GLU A 430 17.97 4.95 -36.85
N ARG A 431 16.85 4.26 -36.66
CA ARG A 431 15.62 4.49 -37.43
C ARG A 431 15.05 5.89 -37.22
N ARG A 432 15.11 6.41 -36.00
CA ARG A 432 14.51 7.70 -35.63
C ARG A 432 15.30 8.89 -36.12
N TYR A 433 16.62 8.80 -36.04
CA TYR A 433 17.52 9.93 -36.32
C TYR A 433 18.33 9.77 -37.63
N ARG A 434 18.20 8.64 -38.29
CA ARG A 434 18.85 8.34 -39.60
C ARG A 434 20.38 8.53 -39.59
N THR A 435 21.04 8.21 -38.49
CA THR A 435 22.50 8.27 -38.32
C THR A 435 23.07 6.88 -38.09
#